data_42767a065737aca95c5acf9eae33662b
#
_entry.id   42767a065737aca95c5acf9eae33662b
#
_cell.length_a   1.000
_cell.length_b   1.000
_cell.length_c   1.000
_cell.angle_alpha   90.00
_cell.angle_beta   90.00
_cell.angle_gamma   90.00
#
_symmetry.space_group_name_H-M   'P 1'
#
loop_
_entity.id
_entity.type
_entity.pdbx_description
1 polymer ?
#
loop_
_entity_poly.entity_id
_entity_poly.type
_entity_poly.pdbx_seq_one_letter_code
_entity_poly.pdbx_strand_id
1 'polypeptide(L)'
;NPTGKEQVKMKNIRKKFRDMKYRHKLTILLVIASLVPMTVLALYSHISMSRLVRHNELEDTSSILEQTRESIDSQIEIFTSLLNYLTYSPDIEEVINEKSMDNYMAYEKYTYIVDPLLTVPKSYHDAIEQIQLFAQSIKVRHEYTLVPLSEMKQEWWCDSLTDDVQVQWMVNTEKPEIVAVRQLYNGKELEAVLCITLDYNKIFKPLNNVIVEESGGMVLDKSGNILYRREEIQENDLADKTDSQEVLEAVQKNYVSVSSISRDTGWEFYLYKTRKSIEQSVYQMLLTEI
;
A
#
# COMPACT_ATOMS: atom_id res chain seq x y z
N ASN A 1 -3.74 -52.55 -9.88
CA ASN A 1 -3.08 -53.80 -10.30
C ASN A 1 -2.00 -53.46 -11.33
N PRO A 2 -0.74 -53.78 -11.08
CA PRO A 2 0.32 -53.52 -12.02
C PRO A 2 0.13 -54.33 -13.29
N THR A 3 0.18 -53.68 -14.44
CA THR A 3 0.00 -54.27 -15.76
C THR A 3 1.04 -55.36 -15.99
N GLY A 4 0.67 -56.47 -16.70
CA GLY A 4 1.53 -57.65 -16.92
C GLY A 4 2.95 -57.35 -17.45
N LYS A 5 3.19 -56.20 -18.08
CA LYS A 5 4.52 -55.73 -18.50
C LYS A 5 5.44 -55.38 -17.32
N GLU A 6 4.91 -54.84 -16.22
CA GLU A 6 5.70 -54.50 -15.02
C GLU A 6 6.10 -55.75 -14.22
N GLN A 7 5.23 -56.77 -14.17
CA GLN A 7 5.55 -58.05 -13.53
C GLN A 7 6.66 -58.80 -14.27
N VAL A 8 6.67 -58.75 -15.60
CA VAL A 8 7.72 -59.34 -16.41
C VAL A 8 9.05 -58.62 -16.24
N LYS A 9 9.04 -57.27 -16.13
CA LYS A 9 10.23 -56.45 -15.92
C LYS A 9 10.85 -56.67 -14.52
N MET A 10 10.03 -56.78 -13.49
CA MET A 10 10.47 -57.12 -12.13
C MET A 10 11.06 -58.53 -12.02
N LYS A 11 10.47 -59.50 -12.73
CA LYS A 11 10.94 -60.89 -12.75
C LYS A 11 12.32 -61.02 -13.44
N ASN A 12 12.52 -60.24 -14.50
CA ASN A 12 13.82 -60.19 -15.21
C ASN A 12 14.92 -59.49 -14.37
N ILE A 13 14.60 -58.45 -13.61
CA ILE A 13 15.53 -57.75 -12.70
C ILE A 13 15.97 -58.69 -11.60
N ARG A 14 15.01 -59.41 -10.96
CA ARG A 14 15.28 -60.41 -9.91
C ARG A 14 16.17 -61.56 -10.42
N LYS A 15 15.96 -62.02 -11.66
CA LYS A 15 16.78 -63.10 -12.28
C LYS A 15 18.20 -62.62 -12.56
N LYS A 16 18.36 -61.39 -13.12
CA LYS A 16 19.64 -60.77 -13.38
C LYS A 16 20.47 -60.55 -12.09
N PHE A 17 19.78 -60.11 -11.02
CA PHE A 17 20.41 -59.91 -9.70
C PHE A 17 20.82 -61.27 -9.06
N ARG A 18 20.09 -62.33 -9.27
CA ARG A 18 20.42 -63.67 -8.76
C ARG A 18 21.66 -64.25 -9.43
N ASP A 19 21.83 -64.00 -10.72
CA ASP A 19 22.90 -64.57 -11.53
C ASP A 19 24.22 -63.77 -11.50
N MET A 20 24.26 -62.61 -10.79
CA MET A 20 25.43 -61.78 -10.60
C MET A 20 26.44 -62.40 -9.60
N LYS A 21 27.75 -62.21 -9.82
CA LYS A 21 28.81 -62.57 -8.89
C LYS A 21 28.64 -61.89 -7.53
N TYR A 22 28.97 -62.61 -6.45
CA TYR A 22 28.79 -62.11 -5.06
C TYR A 22 29.42 -60.72 -4.83
N ARG A 23 30.60 -60.42 -5.38
CA ARG A 23 31.24 -59.10 -5.30
C ARG A 23 30.34 -57.96 -5.80
N HIS A 24 29.70 -58.13 -6.95
CA HIS A 24 28.82 -57.11 -7.55
C HIS A 24 27.53 -56.97 -6.75
N LYS A 25 26.99 -58.01 -6.15
CA LYS A 25 25.85 -57.91 -5.21
C LYS A 25 26.19 -57.09 -4.00
N LEU A 26 27.36 -57.31 -3.43
CA LEU A 26 27.82 -56.58 -2.24
C LEU A 26 28.04 -55.11 -2.56
N THR A 27 28.67 -54.80 -3.68
CA THR A 27 28.87 -53.39 -4.14
C THR A 27 27.56 -52.67 -4.36
N ILE A 28 26.56 -53.28 -5.03
CA ILE A 28 25.24 -52.69 -5.25
C ILE A 28 24.52 -52.45 -3.93
N LEU A 29 24.58 -53.41 -3.03
CA LEU A 29 23.94 -53.29 -1.72
C LEU A 29 24.56 -52.15 -0.87
N LEU A 30 25.90 -51.98 -0.97
CA LEU A 30 26.62 -50.97 -0.24
C LEU A 30 26.35 -49.58 -0.84
N VAL A 31 26.26 -49.44 -2.17
CA VAL A 31 25.87 -48.23 -2.87
C VAL A 31 24.43 -47.85 -2.52
N ILE A 32 23.48 -48.79 -2.53
CA ILE A 32 22.11 -48.48 -2.18
C ILE A 32 22.02 -48.09 -0.69
N ALA A 33 22.70 -48.79 0.20
CA ALA A 33 22.71 -48.48 1.63
C ALA A 33 23.29 -47.11 1.96
N SER A 34 24.20 -46.58 1.15
CA SER A 34 24.74 -45.22 1.31
C SER A 34 23.91 -44.16 0.58
N LEU A 35 23.44 -44.46 -0.65
CA LEU A 35 22.76 -43.48 -1.50
C LEU A 35 21.32 -43.20 -1.03
N VAL A 36 20.60 -44.22 -0.54
CA VAL A 36 19.20 -44.05 -0.10
C VAL A 36 19.09 -43.10 1.11
N PRO A 37 19.84 -43.28 2.20
CA PRO A 37 19.79 -42.31 3.31
C PRO A 37 20.21 -40.91 2.88
N MET A 38 21.22 -40.77 2.02
CA MET A 38 21.70 -39.47 1.55
C MET A 38 20.64 -38.76 0.71
N THR A 39 19.94 -39.47 -0.18
CA THR A 39 18.85 -38.88 -0.98
C THR A 39 17.64 -38.51 -0.13
N VAL A 40 17.27 -39.32 0.87
CA VAL A 40 16.20 -39.01 1.81
C VAL A 40 16.54 -37.78 2.63
N LEU A 41 17.77 -37.68 3.12
CA LEU A 41 18.24 -36.52 3.89
C LEU A 41 18.26 -35.25 3.05
N ALA A 42 18.76 -35.35 1.80
CA ALA A 42 18.75 -34.23 0.86
C ALA A 42 17.34 -33.73 0.53
N LEU A 43 16.40 -34.65 0.28
CA LEU A 43 14.98 -34.31 0.06
C LEU A 43 14.34 -33.67 1.27
N TYR A 44 14.58 -34.21 2.47
CA TYR A 44 14.08 -33.66 3.71
C TYR A 44 14.64 -32.23 3.96
N SER A 45 15.96 -32.06 3.79
CA SER A 45 16.62 -30.75 3.90
C SER A 45 16.05 -29.74 2.94
N HIS A 46 15.87 -30.12 1.67
CA HIS A 46 15.29 -29.25 0.64
C HIS A 46 13.86 -28.81 0.99
N ILE A 47 12.99 -29.74 1.41
CA ILE A 47 11.61 -29.43 1.80
C ILE A 47 11.58 -28.53 3.05
N SER A 48 12.41 -28.83 4.04
CA SER A 48 12.49 -28.07 5.28
C SER A 48 12.99 -26.64 5.03
N MET A 49 14.05 -26.49 4.22
CA MET A 49 14.61 -25.19 3.85
C MET A 49 13.62 -24.35 3.05
N SER A 50 12.95 -24.95 2.06
CA SER A 50 11.92 -24.24 1.28
C SER A 50 10.77 -23.70 2.14
N ARG A 51 10.37 -24.44 3.16
CA ARG A 51 9.35 -23.98 4.12
C ARG A 51 9.85 -22.83 4.97
N LEU A 52 11.09 -22.92 5.46
CA LEU A 52 11.71 -21.91 6.31
C LEU A 52 11.87 -20.59 5.53
N VAL A 53 12.44 -20.65 4.32
CA VAL A 53 12.62 -19.46 3.48
C VAL A 53 11.29 -18.81 3.15
N ARG A 54 10.28 -19.59 2.78
CA ARG A 54 8.96 -19.05 2.51
C ARG A 54 8.32 -18.38 3.73
N HIS A 55 8.52 -18.94 4.92
CA HIS A 55 8.04 -18.35 6.16
C HIS A 55 8.73 -17.03 6.46
N ASN A 56 10.06 -17.00 6.36
CA ASN A 56 10.86 -15.80 6.59
C ASN A 56 10.50 -14.70 5.56
N GLU A 57 10.35 -15.04 4.27
CA GLU A 57 9.94 -14.07 3.24
C GLU A 57 8.58 -13.44 3.53
N LEU A 58 7.62 -14.22 4.07
CA LEU A 58 6.32 -13.70 4.48
C LEU A 58 6.44 -12.77 5.70
N GLU A 59 7.21 -13.14 6.70
CA GLU A 59 7.46 -12.31 7.90
C GLU A 59 8.18 -11.01 7.52
N ASP A 60 9.22 -11.08 6.69
CA ASP A 60 9.97 -9.92 6.21
C ASP A 60 9.06 -8.99 5.38
N THR A 61 8.27 -9.56 4.46
CA THR A 61 7.35 -8.78 3.63
C THR A 61 6.26 -8.12 4.50
N SER A 62 5.75 -8.81 5.52
CA SER A 62 4.78 -8.27 6.47
C SER A 62 5.39 -7.13 7.30
N SER A 63 6.63 -7.30 7.77
CA SER A 63 7.33 -6.26 8.53
C SER A 63 7.61 -5.01 7.69
N ILE A 64 8.02 -5.19 6.43
CA ILE A 64 8.24 -4.09 5.48
C ILE A 64 6.93 -3.35 5.22
N LEU A 65 5.82 -4.07 5.00
CA LEU A 65 4.51 -3.46 4.79
C LEU A 65 4.05 -2.67 6.02
N GLU A 66 4.24 -3.22 7.22
CA GLU A 66 3.88 -2.54 8.48
C GLU A 66 4.65 -1.23 8.65
N GLN A 67 5.98 -1.26 8.44
CA GLN A 67 6.81 -0.05 8.50
C GLN A 67 6.40 0.98 7.42
N THR A 68 6.05 0.50 6.24
CA THR A 68 5.57 1.34 5.13
C THR A 68 4.26 2.03 5.49
N ARG A 69 3.29 1.26 6.02
CA ARG A 69 2.01 1.78 6.52
C ARG A 69 2.24 2.80 7.62
N GLU A 70 3.07 2.49 8.63
CA GLU A 70 3.38 3.44 9.70
C GLU A 70 4.03 4.74 9.19
N SER A 71 4.87 4.65 8.17
CA SER A 71 5.48 5.83 7.55
C SER A 71 4.41 6.70 6.86
N ILE A 72 3.44 6.10 6.19
CA ILE A 72 2.33 6.83 5.56
C ILE A 72 1.39 7.39 6.64
N ASP A 73 1.02 6.60 7.64
CA ASP A 73 0.18 7.04 8.77
C ASP A 73 0.80 8.24 9.50
N SER A 74 2.12 8.24 9.71
CA SER A 74 2.82 9.38 10.31
C SER A 74 2.71 10.65 9.46
N GLN A 75 2.74 10.55 8.14
CA GLN A 75 2.51 11.71 7.26
C GLN A 75 1.05 12.19 7.36
N ILE A 76 0.10 11.27 7.35
CA ILE A 76 -1.34 11.54 7.53
C ILE A 76 -1.58 12.28 8.86
N GLU A 77 -0.96 11.83 9.95
CA GLU A 77 -1.04 12.46 11.27
C GLU A 77 -0.51 13.90 11.27
N ILE A 78 0.62 14.15 10.58
CA ILE A 78 1.19 15.50 10.45
C ILE A 78 0.18 16.44 9.78
N PHE A 79 -0.43 16.04 8.66
CA PHE A 79 -1.39 16.88 7.95
C PHE A 79 -2.71 17.02 8.69
N THR A 80 -3.15 15.98 9.38
CA THR A 80 -4.30 16.04 10.29
C THR A 80 -4.05 17.05 11.43
N SER A 81 -2.86 17.01 12.03
CA SER A 81 -2.46 17.94 13.08
C SER A 81 -2.35 19.36 12.56
N LEU A 82 -1.86 19.55 11.34
CA LEU A 82 -1.81 20.87 10.71
C LEU A 82 -3.21 21.45 10.47
N LEU A 83 -4.16 20.65 9.94
CA LEU A 83 -5.55 21.08 9.80
C LEU A 83 -6.18 21.45 11.15
N ASN A 84 -5.92 20.64 12.18
CA ASN A 84 -6.37 20.93 13.53
C ASN A 84 -5.81 22.25 14.07
N TYR A 85 -4.50 22.46 13.89
CA TYR A 85 -3.85 23.71 14.29
C TYR A 85 -4.47 24.92 13.58
N LEU A 86 -4.64 24.84 12.26
CA LEU A 86 -5.26 25.93 11.48
C LEU A 86 -6.70 26.19 11.89
N THR A 87 -7.48 25.13 12.17
CA THR A 87 -8.86 25.25 12.64
C THR A 87 -9.01 26.07 13.93
N TYR A 88 -8.07 25.89 14.86
CA TYR A 88 -8.08 26.59 16.14
C TYR A 88 -7.21 27.85 16.16
N SER A 89 -6.72 28.29 15.00
CA SER A 89 -5.99 29.56 14.88
C SER A 89 -6.95 30.73 15.11
N PRO A 90 -6.64 31.67 16.02
CA PRO A 90 -7.45 32.88 16.22
C PRO A 90 -7.63 33.71 14.95
N ASP A 91 -6.60 33.74 14.10
CA ASP A 91 -6.63 34.50 12.83
C ASP A 91 -7.62 33.88 11.83
N ILE A 92 -7.69 32.54 11.76
CA ILE A 92 -8.66 31.82 10.93
C ILE A 92 -10.06 31.99 11.50
N GLU A 93 -10.23 31.84 12.82
CA GLU A 93 -11.51 32.02 13.51
C GLU A 93 -12.07 33.43 13.28
N GLU A 94 -11.22 34.47 13.36
CA GLU A 94 -11.63 35.86 13.10
C GLU A 94 -12.11 36.04 11.65
N VAL A 95 -11.42 35.45 10.65
CA VAL A 95 -11.87 35.51 9.24
C VAL A 95 -13.23 34.83 9.06
N ILE A 96 -13.45 33.70 9.73
CA ILE A 96 -14.71 32.95 9.61
C ILE A 96 -15.87 33.73 10.23
N ASN A 97 -15.66 34.31 11.40
CA ASN A 97 -16.73 34.96 12.20
C ASN A 97 -17.07 36.37 11.74
N GLU A 98 -16.15 37.07 11.07
CA GLU A 98 -16.33 38.47 10.74
C GLU A 98 -17.08 38.68 9.43
N LYS A 99 -18.40 38.89 9.54
CA LYS A 99 -19.33 39.04 8.40
C LYS A 99 -19.32 40.42 7.72
N SER A 100 -18.67 41.44 8.34
CA SER A 100 -18.73 42.85 7.91
C SER A 100 -17.40 43.62 7.94
N MET A 101 -16.30 42.91 7.65
CA MET A 101 -15.00 43.59 7.56
C MET A 101 -14.98 44.56 6.37
N ASP A 102 -14.43 45.77 6.62
CA ASP A 102 -14.16 46.70 5.53
C ASP A 102 -13.18 46.08 4.53
N ASN A 103 -13.40 46.31 3.24
CA ASN A 103 -12.62 45.68 2.18
C ASN A 103 -11.10 45.94 2.30
N TYR A 104 -10.69 47.11 2.81
CA TYR A 104 -9.29 47.41 3.00
C TYR A 104 -8.70 46.61 4.16
N MET A 105 -9.37 46.56 5.29
CA MET A 105 -8.95 45.76 6.46
C MET A 105 -8.95 44.25 6.13
N ALA A 106 -9.94 43.77 5.38
CA ALA A 106 -9.99 42.40 4.92
C ALA A 106 -8.76 42.05 4.04
N TYR A 107 -8.45 42.92 3.07
CA TYR A 107 -7.29 42.73 2.19
C TYR A 107 -5.96 42.70 2.97
N GLU A 108 -5.78 43.64 3.90
CA GLU A 108 -4.59 43.74 4.72
C GLU A 108 -4.41 42.48 5.58
N LYS A 109 -5.48 42.02 6.25
CA LYS A 109 -5.47 40.81 7.06
C LYS A 109 -5.21 39.54 6.22
N TYR A 110 -5.88 39.43 5.10
CA TYR A 110 -5.70 38.28 4.20
C TYR A 110 -4.25 38.19 3.70
N THR A 111 -3.70 39.29 3.20
CA THR A 111 -2.36 39.32 2.62
C THR A 111 -1.25 39.10 3.63
N TYR A 112 -1.34 39.74 4.81
CA TYR A 112 -0.21 39.76 5.75
C TYR A 112 -0.29 38.75 6.88
N ILE A 113 -1.46 38.18 7.14
CA ILE A 113 -1.66 37.26 8.25
C ILE A 113 -2.11 35.86 7.73
N VAL A 114 -3.21 35.79 6.99
CA VAL A 114 -3.84 34.51 6.67
C VAL A 114 -3.12 33.80 5.52
N ASP A 115 -2.77 34.51 4.44
CA ASP A 115 -2.01 33.90 3.34
C ASP A 115 -0.68 33.29 3.78
N PRO A 116 0.16 33.99 4.60
CA PRO A 116 1.36 33.35 5.14
C PRO A 116 1.04 32.11 5.98
N LEU A 117 -0.01 32.13 6.78
CA LEU A 117 -0.42 31.00 7.61
C LEU A 117 -0.78 29.76 6.77
N LEU A 118 -1.39 29.95 5.61
CA LEU A 118 -1.79 28.89 4.68
C LEU A 118 -0.68 28.51 3.68
N THR A 119 0.27 29.39 3.38
CA THR A 119 1.31 29.14 2.37
C THR A 119 2.64 28.66 2.93
N VAL A 120 3.01 29.13 4.14
CA VAL A 120 4.29 28.75 4.78
C VAL A 120 4.44 27.24 5.01
N PRO A 121 3.40 26.48 5.39
CA PRO A 121 3.52 25.04 5.58
C PRO A 121 4.03 24.29 4.33
N LYS A 122 3.70 24.78 3.13
CA LYS A 122 4.22 24.23 1.87
C LYS A 122 5.75 24.28 1.77
N SER A 123 6.39 25.26 2.40
CA SER A 123 7.85 25.41 2.39
C SER A 123 8.57 24.36 3.25
N TYR A 124 7.88 23.77 4.22
CA TYR A 124 8.41 22.75 5.13
C TYR A 124 7.99 21.34 4.75
N HIS A 125 6.84 21.20 4.07
CA HIS A 125 6.28 19.92 3.66
C HIS A 125 6.03 19.94 2.15
N ASP A 126 6.95 19.40 1.40
CA ASP A 126 6.92 19.39 -0.07
C ASP A 126 5.77 18.57 -0.68
N ALA A 127 5.14 17.69 0.12
CA ALA A 127 3.93 16.99 -0.28
C ALA A 127 2.70 17.92 -0.35
N ILE A 128 2.70 19.09 0.30
CA ILE A 128 1.59 20.04 0.24
C ILE A 128 1.63 20.75 -1.12
N GLU A 129 0.57 20.64 -1.90
CA GLU A 129 0.39 21.44 -3.10
C GLU A 129 -0.24 22.77 -2.79
N GLN A 130 -1.32 22.77 -2.00
CA GLN A 130 -1.98 23.98 -1.53
C GLN A 130 -2.79 23.75 -0.25
N ILE A 131 -3.07 24.85 0.48
CA ILE A 131 -4.02 24.88 1.60
C ILE A 131 -5.03 25.97 1.29
N GLN A 132 -6.31 25.64 1.42
CA GLN A 132 -7.43 26.54 1.11
C GLN A 132 -8.40 26.63 2.28
N LEU A 133 -8.87 27.85 2.52
CA LEU A 133 -10.00 28.12 3.41
C LEU A 133 -11.20 28.56 2.56
N PHE A 134 -12.23 27.75 2.55
CA PHE A 134 -13.54 28.09 2.01
C PHE A 134 -14.41 28.62 3.15
N ALA A 135 -14.90 29.84 3.07
CA ALA A 135 -15.75 30.39 4.15
C ALA A 135 -16.91 31.25 3.61
N GLN A 136 -18.01 31.31 4.37
CA GLN A 136 -19.17 32.14 4.06
C GLN A 136 -18.86 33.65 4.14
N SER A 137 -17.94 34.03 5.02
CA SER A 137 -17.48 35.43 5.22
C SER A 137 -16.72 35.97 4.02
N ILE A 138 -16.05 35.08 3.26
CA ILE A 138 -15.27 35.45 2.07
C ILE A 138 -16.22 35.70 0.91
N LYS A 139 -16.28 36.96 0.44
CA LYS A 139 -17.15 37.38 -0.67
C LYS A 139 -16.48 37.26 -2.04
N VAL A 140 -15.18 37.49 -2.07
CA VAL A 140 -14.37 37.50 -3.27
C VAL A 140 -13.14 36.67 -3.00
N ARG A 141 -12.76 35.81 -3.95
CA ARG A 141 -11.54 34.99 -3.86
C ARG A 141 -10.31 35.88 -3.67
N HIS A 142 -9.47 35.53 -2.69
CA HIS A 142 -8.19 36.18 -2.47
C HIS A 142 -7.09 35.15 -2.76
N GLU A 143 -6.33 35.39 -3.80
CA GLU A 143 -5.33 34.46 -4.34
C GLU A 143 -5.93 33.07 -4.56
N TYR A 144 -5.19 32.03 -4.20
CA TYR A 144 -5.66 30.63 -4.24
C TYR A 144 -5.99 30.07 -2.85
N THR A 145 -5.75 30.85 -1.79
CA THR A 145 -5.84 30.39 -0.39
C THR A 145 -7.21 30.62 0.23
N LEU A 146 -7.85 31.76 -0.07
CA LEU A 146 -9.13 32.14 0.50
C LEU A 146 -10.22 32.15 -0.58
N VAL A 147 -11.23 31.32 -0.40
CA VAL A 147 -12.22 31.03 -1.42
C VAL A 147 -13.64 31.19 -0.84
N PRO A 148 -14.58 31.82 -1.55
CA PRO A 148 -15.99 31.81 -1.16
C PRO A 148 -16.50 30.39 -0.98
N LEU A 149 -17.26 30.11 0.11
CA LEU A 149 -17.80 28.79 0.37
C LEU A 149 -18.69 28.25 -0.78
N SER A 150 -19.35 29.16 -1.52
CA SER A 150 -20.19 28.81 -2.67
C SER A 150 -19.40 28.15 -3.81
N GLU A 151 -18.10 28.44 -3.93
CA GLU A 151 -17.23 27.85 -4.98
C GLU A 151 -16.79 26.42 -4.64
N MET A 152 -16.89 25.99 -3.39
CA MET A 152 -16.57 24.62 -2.94
C MET A 152 -17.32 23.55 -3.76
N LYS A 153 -18.51 23.86 -4.25
CA LYS A 153 -19.29 22.94 -5.10
C LYS A 153 -18.64 22.58 -6.41
N GLN A 154 -17.60 23.29 -6.81
CA GLN A 154 -16.83 22.99 -8.05
C GLN A 154 -15.71 21.99 -7.79
N GLU A 155 -15.39 21.73 -6.51
CA GLU A 155 -14.35 20.80 -6.12
C GLU A 155 -14.87 19.36 -6.23
N TRP A 156 -14.05 18.48 -6.80
CA TRP A 156 -14.40 17.07 -7.06
C TRP A 156 -14.77 16.29 -5.77
N TRP A 157 -14.21 16.67 -4.64
CA TRP A 157 -14.41 16.02 -3.36
C TRP A 157 -15.67 16.46 -2.62
N CYS A 158 -16.31 17.56 -3.07
CA CYS A 158 -17.43 18.17 -2.35
C CYS A 158 -18.62 17.21 -2.15
N ASP A 159 -18.98 16.44 -3.18
CA ASP A 159 -20.11 15.51 -3.12
C ASP A 159 -19.83 14.26 -2.27
N SER A 160 -18.55 13.99 -1.97
CA SER A 160 -18.11 12.87 -1.14
C SER A 160 -17.99 13.20 0.34
N LEU A 161 -18.18 14.48 0.72
CA LEU A 161 -18.13 14.92 2.12
C LEU A 161 -19.31 14.35 2.90
N THR A 162 -18.99 13.85 4.09
CA THR A 162 -20.00 13.47 5.10
C THR A 162 -20.13 14.56 6.15
N ASP A 163 -21.20 14.55 6.94
CA ASP A 163 -21.41 15.51 8.05
C ASP A 163 -20.51 15.20 9.26
N ASP A 164 -19.28 14.78 9.04
CA ASP A 164 -18.30 14.51 10.10
C ASP A 164 -17.43 15.75 10.34
N VAL A 165 -17.28 16.10 11.62
CA VAL A 165 -16.41 17.21 12.05
C VAL A 165 -14.93 16.84 12.12
N GLN A 166 -14.60 15.56 11.93
CA GLN A 166 -13.22 15.10 11.85
C GLN A 166 -12.63 15.37 10.46
N VAL A 167 -11.32 15.19 10.35
CA VAL A 167 -10.65 15.31 9.06
C VAL A 167 -11.03 14.12 8.17
N GLN A 168 -11.56 14.43 7.00
CA GLN A 168 -11.94 13.47 5.97
C GLN A 168 -10.88 13.41 4.89
N TRP A 169 -10.45 12.20 4.55
CA TRP A 169 -9.42 11.92 3.56
C TRP A 169 -10.04 11.35 2.29
N MET A 170 -9.77 11.98 1.15
CA MET A 170 -10.27 11.57 -0.16
C MET A 170 -9.15 11.51 -1.16
N VAL A 171 -9.21 10.56 -2.06
CA VAL A 171 -8.20 10.31 -3.10
C VAL A 171 -8.86 10.31 -4.45
N ASN A 172 -8.32 11.10 -5.38
CA ASN A 172 -8.69 11.07 -6.78
C ASN A 172 -7.63 10.29 -7.57
N THR A 173 -8.03 9.19 -8.18
CA THR A 173 -7.14 8.34 -8.98
C THR A 173 -7.04 8.77 -10.44
N GLU A 174 -8.03 9.52 -10.95
CA GLU A 174 -8.02 10.06 -12.32
C GLU A 174 -7.08 11.28 -12.42
N LYS A 175 -7.17 12.17 -11.41
CA LYS A 175 -6.20 13.24 -11.20
C LYS A 175 -5.44 12.86 -9.93
N PRO A 176 -4.20 12.33 -10.01
CA PRO A 176 -3.51 11.77 -8.85
C PRO A 176 -3.28 12.81 -7.75
N GLU A 177 -4.29 12.98 -6.90
CA GLU A 177 -4.43 14.02 -5.89
C GLU A 177 -5.06 13.43 -4.63
N ILE A 178 -4.55 13.85 -3.47
CA ILE A 178 -5.13 13.51 -2.17
C ILE A 178 -5.57 14.79 -1.50
N VAL A 179 -6.75 14.79 -0.92
CA VAL A 179 -7.23 15.91 -0.13
C VAL A 179 -7.57 15.48 1.30
N ALA A 180 -7.20 16.35 2.25
CA ALA A 180 -7.63 16.29 3.62
C ALA A 180 -8.55 17.48 3.89
N VAL A 181 -9.78 17.22 4.28
CA VAL A 181 -10.81 18.25 4.44
C VAL A 181 -11.35 18.24 5.87
N ARG A 182 -11.50 19.41 6.44
CA ARG A 182 -12.15 19.61 7.73
C ARG A 182 -13.24 20.66 7.62
N GLN A 183 -14.45 20.27 8.02
CA GLN A 183 -15.62 21.13 8.08
C GLN A 183 -15.72 21.85 9.42
N LEU A 184 -16.07 23.14 9.39
CA LEU A 184 -16.27 23.98 10.56
C LEU A 184 -17.71 24.46 10.58
N TYR A 185 -18.40 24.14 11.67
CA TYR A 185 -19.81 24.43 11.86
C TYR A 185 -20.02 25.43 12.99
N ASN A 186 -20.99 26.32 12.79
CA ASN A 186 -21.58 27.10 13.86
C ASN A 186 -23.01 26.60 14.11
N GLY A 187 -23.19 25.85 15.20
CA GLY A 187 -24.42 25.12 15.45
C GLY A 187 -24.68 24.05 14.38
N LYS A 188 -25.63 24.30 13.48
CA LYS A 188 -25.95 23.39 12.36
C LYS A 188 -25.54 23.91 10.98
N GLU A 189 -25.05 25.13 10.90
CA GLU A 189 -24.67 25.76 9.64
C GLU A 189 -23.18 25.56 9.38
N LEU A 190 -22.85 25.10 8.17
CA LEU A 190 -21.48 25.00 7.68
C LEU A 190 -20.97 26.42 7.42
N GLU A 191 -20.03 26.92 8.23
CA GLU A 191 -19.45 28.26 8.07
C GLU A 191 -18.20 28.27 7.22
N ALA A 192 -17.37 27.24 7.37
CA ALA A 192 -16.13 27.17 6.63
C ALA A 192 -15.66 25.72 6.42
N VAL A 193 -14.74 25.55 5.47
CA VAL A 193 -14.05 24.30 5.19
C VAL A 193 -12.59 24.60 4.99
N LEU A 194 -11.72 23.91 5.73
CA LEU A 194 -10.27 23.87 5.50
C LEU A 194 -9.93 22.64 4.67
N CYS A 195 -9.17 22.85 3.60
CA CYS A 195 -8.73 21.79 2.68
C CYS A 195 -7.23 21.86 2.48
N ILE A 196 -6.54 20.73 2.62
CA ILE A 196 -5.15 20.54 2.21
C ILE A 196 -5.14 19.63 1.01
N THR A 197 -4.57 20.09 -0.11
CA THR A 197 -4.31 19.28 -1.29
C THR A 197 -2.86 18.79 -1.25
N LEU A 198 -2.67 17.50 -1.47
CA LEU A 198 -1.39 16.79 -1.37
C LEU A 198 -1.03 16.10 -2.67
N ASP A 199 0.27 16.08 -2.96
CA ASP A 199 0.85 15.30 -4.05
C ASP A 199 0.72 13.80 -3.74
N TYR A 200 -0.13 13.15 -4.51
CA TYR A 200 -0.44 11.72 -4.45
C TYR A 200 0.83 10.83 -4.48
N ASN A 201 1.79 11.15 -5.37
CA ASN A 201 2.99 10.33 -5.53
C ASN A 201 3.93 10.46 -4.33
N LYS A 202 3.94 11.62 -3.66
CA LYS A 202 4.77 11.84 -2.47
C LYS A 202 4.21 11.12 -1.26
N ILE A 203 2.91 11.11 -1.09
CA ILE A 203 2.25 10.38 0.01
C ILE A 203 2.48 8.87 -0.12
N PHE A 204 2.30 8.30 -1.31
CA PHE A 204 2.52 6.87 -1.53
C PHE A 204 3.97 6.48 -1.86
N LYS A 205 4.91 7.43 -1.83
CA LYS A 205 6.34 7.16 -2.06
C LYS A 205 6.93 6.05 -1.17
N PRO A 206 6.61 5.95 0.14
CA PRO A 206 7.10 4.84 0.95
C PRO A 206 6.69 3.47 0.40
N LEU A 207 5.44 3.30 -0.03
CA LEU A 207 4.96 2.06 -0.64
C LEU A 207 5.65 1.81 -1.99
N ASN A 208 5.82 2.86 -2.78
CA ASN A 208 6.51 2.77 -4.06
C ASN A 208 7.96 2.29 -3.94
N ASN A 209 8.66 2.71 -2.90
CA ASN A 209 10.06 2.35 -2.66
C ASN A 209 10.28 0.89 -2.27
N VAL A 210 9.27 0.19 -1.78
CA VAL A 210 9.36 -1.23 -1.38
C VAL A 210 8.86 -2.19 -2.46
N ILE A 211 8.28 -1.67 -3.55
CA ILE A 211 7.91 -2.45 -4.72
C ILE A 211 9.19 -2.70 -5.53
N VAL A 212 9.55 -3.96 -5.65
CA VAL A 212 10.73 -4.44 -6.38
C VAL A 212 10.30 -5.34 -7.54
N GLU A 213 11.27 -5.78 -8.36
CA GLU A 213 11.00 -6.70 -9.46
C GLU A 213 10.17 -7.92 -9.00
N GLU A 214 9.17 -8.31 -9.79
CA GLU A 214 8.22 -9.39 -9.53
C GLU A 214 7.35 -9.17 -8.27
N SER A 215 7.12 -7.90 -7.90
CA SER A 215 6.23 -7.51 -6.80
C SER A 215 5.26 -6.40 -7.21
N GLY A 216 4.24 -6.21 -6.40
CA GLY A 216 3.28 -5.13 -6.54
C GLY A 216 2.73 -4.69 -5.18
N GLY A 217 2.21 -3.48 -5.16
CA GLY A 217 1.54 -2.91 -3.99
C GLY A 217 0.26 -2.20 -4.37
N MET A 218 -0.73 -2.24 -3.49
CA MET A 218 -1.98 -1.52 -3.65
C MET A 218 -2.51 -1.04 -2.30
N VAL A 219 -3.34 0.00 -2.37
CA VAL A 219 -4.06 0.56 -1.22
C VAL A 219 -5.54 0.62 -1.58
N LEU A 220 -6.37 0.12 -0.69
CA LEU A 220 -7.83 0.16 -0.80
C LEU A 220 -8.43 1.10 0.24
N ASP A 221 -9.56 1.72 -0.08
CA ASP A 221 -10.37 2.42 0.90
C ASP A 221 -11.24 1.44 1.72
N LYS A 222 -11.99 1.97 2.69
CA LYS A 222 -12.95 1.18 3.51
C LYS A 222 -14.05 0.51 2.70
N SER A 223 -14.32 0.99 1.50
CA SER A 223 -15.33 0.45 0.58
C SER A 223 -14.76 -0.59 -0.37
N GLY A 224 -13.44 -0.79 -0.35
CA GLY A 224 -12.72 -1.71 -1.23
C GLY A 224 -12.33 -1.10 -2.58
N ASN A 225 -12.44 0.22 -2.77
CA ASN A 225 -11.99 0.87 -4.00
C ASN A 225 -10.47 1.03 -3.99
N ILE A 226 -9.83 0.86 -5.14
CA ILE A 226 -8.39 1.04 -5.28
C ILE A 226 -8.06 2.53 -5.24
N LEU A 227 -7.31 2.94 -4.21
CA LEU A 227 -6.76 4.29 -4.05
C LEU A 227 -5.40 4.42 -4.71
N TYR A 228 -4.58 3.39 -4.63
CA TYR A 228 -3.24 3.33 -5.22
C TYR A 228 -2.94 1.93 -5.69
N ARG A 229 -2.25 1.81 -6.84
CA ARG A 229 -1.78 0.52 -7.34
C ARG A 229 -0.52 0.73 -8.19
N ARG A 230 0.49 -0.10 -7.93
CA ARG A 230 1.70 -0.17 -8.73
C ARG A 230 2.25 -1.59 -8.76
N GLU A 231 2.77 -1.99 -9.90
CA GLU A 231 3.31 -3.34 -10.14
C GLU A 231 4.59 -3.25 -10.98
N GLU A 232 5.57 -4.08 -10.59
CA GLU A 232 6.83 -4.31 -11.33
C GLU A 232 6.91 -5.80 -11.70
N ILE A 233 5.84 -6.33 -12.33
CA ILE A 233 5.64 -7.74 -12.68
C ILE A 233 5.69 -7.88 -14.20
N GLN A 234 6.57 -8.76 -14.72
CA GLN A 234 6.75 -8.92 -16.16
C GLN A 234 5.57 -9.66 -16.81
N GLU A 235 5.13 -10.78 -16.24
CA GLU A 235 3.93 -11.52 -16.67
C GLU A 235 2.77 -11.14 -15.77
N ASN A 236 2.12 -10.02 -16.08
CA ASN A 236 1.11 -9.42 -15.22
C ASN A 236 -0.31 -9.78 -15.71
N ASP A 237 -0.95 -10.72 -15.01
CA ASP A 237 -2.36 -11.10 -15.23
C ASP A 237 -3.36 -10.13 -14.58
N LEU A 238 -2.85 -9.10 -13.91
CA LEU A 238 -3.64 -8.05 -13.27
C LEU A 238 -3.79 -6.81 -14.16
N ALA A 239 -2.95 -6.65 -15.20
CA ALA A 239 -2.87 -5.44 -16.01
C ALA A 239 -4.22 -5.06 -16.67
N ASP A 240 -4.99 -6.06 -17.10
CA ASP A 240 -6.28 -5.87 -17.77
C ASP A 240 -7.47 -5.73 -16.80
N LYS A 241 -7.22 -5.89 -15.48
CA LYS A 241 -8.27 -5.84 -14.46
C LYS A 241 -8.38 -4.43 -13.90
N THR A 242 -9.57 -3.86 -13.99
CA THR A 242 -9.89 -2.54 -13.46
C THR A 242 -10.81 -2.60 -12.24
N ASP A 243 -11.58 -3.68 -12.12
CA ASP A 243 -12.46 -3.87 -10.97
C ASP A 243 -11.65 -4.29 -9.72
N SER A 244 -11.88 -3.56 -8.62
CA SER A 244 -11.14 -3.74 -7.36
C SER A 244 -11.28 -5.15 -6.79
N GLN A 245 -12.48 -5.74 -6.89
CA GLN A 245 -12.74 -7.09 -6.37
C GLN A 245 -12.03 -8.15 -7.22
N GLU A 246 -12.06 -8.01 -8.54
CA GLU A 246 -11.36 -8.93 -9.45
C GLU A 246 -9.84 -8.88 -9.24
N VAL A 247 -9.28 -7.68 -8.99
CA VAL A 247 -7.86 -7.51 -8.68
C VAL A 247 -7.52 -8.18 -7.37
N LEU A 248 -8.29 -7.93 -6.32
CA LEU A 248 -8.05 -8.50 -4.99
C LEU A 248 -8.13 -10.03 -5.00
N GLU A 249 -9.15 -10.61 -5.65
CA GLU A 249 -9.28 -12.06 -5.81
C GLU A 249 -8.09 -12.66 -6.58
N ALA A 250 -7.66 -12.01 -7.64
CA ALA A 250 -6.51 -12.45 -8.43
C ALA A 250 -5.21 -12.38 -7.62
N VAL A 251 -5.00 -11.30 -6.84
CA VAL A 251 -3.85 -11.16 -5.94
C VAL A 251 -3.84 -12.28 -4.89
N GLN A 252 -4.95 -12.53 -4.21
CA GLN A 252 -5.05 -13.57 -3.19
C GLN A 252 -4.86 -14.98 -3.75
N LYS A 253 -5.30 -15.23 -4.99
CA LYS A 253 -5.24 -16.55 -5.62
C LYS A 253 -3.86 -16.84 -6.24
N ASN A 254 -3.28 -15.89 -6.97
CA ASN A 254 -2.12 -16.12 -7.84
C ASN A 254 -0.80 -15.68 -7.21
N TYR A 255 -0.84 -14.76 -6.23
CA TYR A 255 0.34 -14.17 -5.61
C TYR A 255 0.46 -14.58 -4.14
N VAL A 256 1.60 -14.30 -3.56
CA VAL A 256 1.79 -14.34 -2.11
C VAL A 256 1.66 -12.92 -1.61
N SER A 257 0.62 -12.66 -0.83
CA SER A 257 0.26 -11.31 -0.39
C SER A 257 0.21 -11.20 1.12
N VAL A 258 0.52 -10.02 1.62
CA VAL A 258 0.32 -9.58 3.00
C VAL A 258 -0.50 -8.30 2.99
N SER A 259 -1.26 -8.06 4.06
CA SER A 259 -2.02 -6.82 4.21
C SER A 259 -1.83 -6.21 5.60
N SER A 260 -2.01 -4.88 5.69
CA SER A 260 -2.01 -4.11 6.92
C SER A 260 -3.00 -2.96 6.81
N ILE A 261 -3.75 -2.69 7.90
CA ILE A 261 -4.81 -1.68 7.91
C ILE A 261 -4.34 -0.46 8.71
N SER A 262 -4.45 0.73 8.11
CA SER A 262 -4.29 2.02 8.80
C SER A 262 -5.39 2.22 9.83
N ARG A 263 -5.03 2.64 11.03
CA ARG A 263 -5.98 2.98 12.10
C ARG A 263 -6.61 4.36 11.89
N ASP A 264 -5.89 5.27 11.26
CA ASP A 264 -6.29 6.67 11.12
C ASP A 264 -7.25 6.86 9.94
N THR A 265 -6.91 6.29 8.78
CA THR A 265 -7.72 6.41 7.57
C THR A 265 -8.65 5.22 7.34
N GLY A 266 -8.29 4.05 7.90
CA GLY A 266 -8.94 2.77 7.60
C GLY A 266 -8.59 2.23 6.21
N TRP A 267 -7.54 2.79 5.58
CA TRP A 267 -7.02 2.26 4.31
C TRP A 267 -6.35 0.91 4.54
N GLU A 268 -6.55 -0.01 3.61
CA GLU A 268 -5.93 -1.33 3.65
C GLU A 268 -4.81 -1.40 2.61
N PHE A 269 -3.59 -1.63 3.10
CA PHE A 269 -2.36 -1.72 2.31
C PHE A 269 -2.08 -3.17 1.99
N TYR A 270 -1.72 -3.45 0.75
CA TYR A 270 -1.30 -4.76 0.26
C TYR A 270 0.08 -4.67 -0.35
N LEU A 271 0.92 -5.66 -0.04
CA LEU A 271 2.16 -5.94 -0.74
C LEU A 271 2.14 -7.40 -1.18
N TYR A 272 2.46 -7.68 -2.44
CA TYR A 272 2.38 -9.02 -3.00
C TYR A 272 3.53 -9.29 -3.95
N LYS A 273 3.96 -10.56 -4.01
CA LYS A 273 5.05 -11.06 -4.86
C LYS A 273 4.57 -12.24 -5.68
N THR A 274 5.18 -12.43 -6.86
CA THR A 274 4.93 -13.65 -7.66
C THR A 274 5.48 -14.87 -6.92
N ARG A 275 4.82 -16.01 -7.07
CA ARG A 275 5.31 -17.28 -6.50
C ARG A 275 6.68 -17.64 -7.05
N LYS A 276 6.94 -17.31 -8.33
CA LYS A 276 8.22 -17.52 -9.00
C LYS A 276 9.38 -16.75 -8.33
N SER A 277 9.14 -15.50 -7.92
CA SER A 277 10.14 -14.70 -7.18
C SER A 277 10.55 -15.38 -5.87
N ILE A 278 9.59 -15.91 -5.12
CA ILE A 278 9.87 -16.63 -3.87
C ILE A 278 10.65 -17.93 -4.12
N GLU A 279 10.29 -18.68 -5.16
CA GLU A 279 11.02 -19.90 -5.54
C GLU A 279 12.46 -19.59 -5.98
N GLN A 280 12.70 -18.49 -6.66
CA GLN A 280 14.05 -18.02 -7.01
C GLN A 280 14.87 -17.64 -5.78
N SER A 281 14.29 -16.93 -4.79
CA SER A 281 14.95 -16.64 -3.52
C SER A 281 15.35 -17.92 -2.78
N VAL A 282 14.48 -18.91 -2.74
CA VAL A 282 14.78 -20.25 -2.18
C VAL A 282 15.97 -20.89 -2.89
N TYR A 283 15.96 -20.86 -4.23
CA TYR A 283 17.03 -21.46 -5.02
C TYR A 283 18.38 -20.75 -4.85
N GLN A 284 18.39 -19.44 -4.80
CA GLN A 284 19.61 -18.66 -4.56
C GLN A 284 20.22 -18.93 -3.17
N MET A 285 19.39 -18.99 -2.12
CA MET A 285 19.88 -19.36 -0.76
C MET A 285 20.51 -20.75 -0.75
N LEU A 286 19.90 -21.74 -1.40
CA LEU A 286 20.45 -23.10 -1.48
C LEU A 286 21.79 -23.15 -2.21
N LEU A 287 22.05 -22.23 -3.14
CA LEU A 287 23.34 -22.15 -3.86
C LEU A 287 24.42 -21.44 -3.07
N THR A 288 24.08 -20.54 -2.15
CA THR A 288 25.05 -19.78 -1.34
C THR A 288 25.52 -20.53 -0.08
N GLU A 289 24.82 -21.58 0.33
CA GLU A 289 25.22 -22.42 1.49
C GLU A 289 26.08 -23.66 1.09
N ILE A 290 26.40 -23.83 -0.19
CA ILE A 290 27.34 -24.89 -0.70
C ILE A 290 28.70 -24.27 -0.96
#